data_138773430031b60c481ba1ee7f4086c4
#
_entry.id   138773430031b60c481ba1ee7f4086c4
#
_cell.length_a   1.000
_cell.length_b   1.000
_cell.length_c   1.000
_cell.angle_alpha   90.00
_cell.angle_beta   90.00
_cell.angle_gamma   90.00
#
_symmetry.space_group_name_H-M   'P 1'
#
loop_
_entity.id
_entity.type
_entity.pdbx_description
1 polymer ?
#
loop_
_entity_poly.entity_id
_entity_poly.type
_entity_poly.pdbx_seq_one_letter_code
_entity_poly.pdbx_strand_id
1 'polypeptide(L)'
;MYKNLNSWTLGISGRQSELIELALTYGFRGLDIDIHDMIKRSESKSVDHATRFLISAQKLLRIGGFDLPVAWTGDEATYKADLSLLPNIAEMAAMVGAQGCITTVLPASETLPYQDNFELHRERLGEMAGVLAPHGIRLGLTFESAPEHREGKEFEFVFQAEPLLTLIKTVPADNVGLVLDSWHWHVGGGGADQLAELTADQIVSVRLADIPDDVNLATIDDSQRVAPGEGGLIDCVAILKILADLGYDGPVSLFPCPTRFRSRTRDKTVQKAKSTLDTLWEAAGFSRSARSEETSAESDAAKSDAAKSEGAESTVNQDATA
;
A
#
# COMPACT_ATOMS: atom_id res chain seq x y z
N MET A 1 5.58 -3.92 -9.23
CA MET A 1 5.09 -3.95 -7.82
C MET A 1 6.17 -4.31 -6.83
N TYR A 2 6.01 -3.97 -5.57
CA TYR A 2 7.02 -4.21 -4.54
C TYR A 2 6.42 -4.63 -3.20
N LYS A 3 7.19 -5.41 -2.43
CA LYS A 3 6.80 -5.87 -1.09
C LYS A 3 6.84 -4.70 -0.13
N ASN A 4 5.69 -4.37 0.46
CA ASN A 4 5.48 -3.23 1.33
C ASN A 4 5.18 -3.67 2.76
N LEU A 5 5.81 -3.03 3.73
CA LEU A 5 5.52 -3.24 5.15
C LEU A 5 4.41 -2.28 5.58
N ASN A 6 3.25 -2.81 5.90
CA ASN A 6 2.21 -2.06 6.59
C ASN A 6 2.15 -2.53 8.04
N SER A 7 2.56 -1.67 8.95
CA SER A 7 2.64 -2.02 10.38
C SER A 7 1.27 -2.21 11.01
N TRP A 8 0.29 -1.41 10.58
CA TRP A 8 -1.07 -1.45 11.09
C TRP A 8 -1.76 -2.78 10.73
N THR A 9 -1.70 -3.22 9.48
CA THR A 9 -2.33 -4.48 9.03
C THR A 9 -1.73 -5.72 9.68
N LEU A 10 -0.49 -5.62 10.19
CA LEU A 10 0.17 -6.69 10.93
C LEU A 10 -0.02 -6.57 12.45
N GLY A 11 -0.71 -5.52 12.91
CA GLY A 11 -0.92 -5.26 14.34
C GLY A 11 0.38 -5.01 15.11
N ILE A 12 1.38 -4.42 14.48
CA ILE A 12 2.63 -4.01 15.12
C ILE A 12 2.71 -2.50 15.21
N SER A 13 3.38 -2.00 16.23
CA SER A 13 3.63 -0.58 16.43
C SER A 13 5.11 -0.33 16.71
N GLY A 14 5.55 0.89 16.48
CA GLY A 14 6.92 1.32 16.73
C GLY A 14 7.13 2.77 16.34
N ARG A 15 8.26 3.34 16.76
CA ARG A 15 8.67 4.64 16.25
C ARG A 15 8.98 4.54 14.76
N GLN A 16 8.78 5.61 14.02
CA GLN A 16 9.05 5.66 12.58
C GLN A 16 10.45 5.10 12.22
N SER A 17 11.49 5.48 12.96
CA SER A 17 12.86 4.97 12.74
C SER A 17 13.01 3.47 12.96
N GLU A 18 12.29 2.90 13.93
CA GLU A 18 12.30 1.46 14.21
C GLU A 18 11.56 0.68 13.10
N LEU A 19 10.46 1.21 12.58
CA LEU A 19 9.73 0.60 11.47
C LEU A 19 10.53 0.65 10.17
N ILE A 20 11.26 1.75 9.91
CA ILE A 20 12.20 1.87 8.79
C ILE A 20 13.30 0.80 8.91
N GLU A 21 13.90 0.67 10.11
CA GLU A 21 14.95 -0.33 10.38
C GLU A 21 14.44 -1.76 10.15
N LEU A 22 13.23 -2.08 10.65
CA LEU A 22 12.60 -3.38 10.42
C LEU A 22 12.37 -3.63 8.92
N ALA A 23 11.82 -2.66 8.19
CA ALA A 23 11.57 -2.80 6.76
C ALA A 23 12.87 -3.08 6.00
N LEU A 24 13.93 -2.34 6.28
CA LEU A 24 15.24 -2.52 5.65
C LEU A 24 15.89 -3.86 6.03
N THR A 25 15.88 -4.21 7.32
CA THR A 25 16.48 -5.45 7.84
C THR A 25 15.87 -6.68 7.20
N TYR A 26 14.55 -6.70 7.03
CA TYR A 26 13.87 -7.84 6.42
C TYR A 26 13.71 -7.73 4.90
N GLY A 27 14.27 -6.69 4.26
CA GLY A 27 14.33 -6.54 2.81
C GLY A 27 12.98 -6.20 2.15
N PHE A 28 12.11 -5.47 2.85
CA PHE A 28 10.99 -4.79 2.23
C PHE A 28 11.50 -3.65 1.35
N ARG A 29 10.74 -3.29 0.33
CA ARG A 29 11.07 -2.20 -0.59
C ARG A 29 10.18 -0.99 -0.38
N GLY A 30 9.14 -1.12 0.45
CA GLY A 30 8.25 -0.04 0.84
C GLY A 30 7.78 -0.16 2.27
N LEU A 31 7.24 0.96 2.76
CA LEU A 31 6.71 1.12 4.11
C LEU A 31 5.52 2.08 4.06
N ASP A 32 4.40 1.72 4.70
CA ASP A 32 3.32 2.68 4.96
C ASP A 32 3.67 3.53 6.18
N ILE A 33 3.27 4.79 6.13
CA ILE A 33 3.60 5.76 7.18
C ILE A 33 2.40 6.03 8.09
N ASP A 34 2.69 6.27 9.36
CA ASP A 34 1.71 6.79 10.32
C ASP A 34 1.65 8.32 10.17
N ILE A 35 0.67 8.79 9.39
CA ILE A 35 0.49 10.22 9.14
C ILE A 35 0.09 10.99 10.40
N HIS A 36 -0.64 10.36 11.33
CA HIS A 36 -1.04 11.00 12.59
C HIS A 36 0.17 11.25 13.50
N ASP A 37 1.13 10.31 13.57
CA ASP A 37 2.40 10.53 14.28
C ASP A 37 3.20 11.67 13.62
N MET A 38 3.20 11.75 12.28
CA MET A 38 3.87 12.83 11.55
C MET A 38 3.21 14.19 11.83
N ILE A 39 1.89 14.30 11.79
CA ILE A 39 1.15 15.53 12.13
C ILE A 39 1.52 15.97 13.55
N LYS A 40 1.39 15.09 14.52
CA LYS A 40 1.71 15.39 15.92
C LYS A 40 3.16 15.85 16.12
N ARG A 41 4.12 15.28 15.39
CA ARG A 41 5.54 15.69 15.45
C ARG A 41 5.76 17.04 14.77
N SER A 42 5.08 17.32 13.68
CA SER A 42 5.18 18.61 12.99
C SER A 42 4.66 19.75 13.84
N GLU A 43 3.53 19.55 14.53
CA GLU A 43 2.93 20.51 15.46
C GLU A 43 3.78 20.72 16.72
N SER A 44 4.32 19.64 17.28
CA SER A 44 5.10 19.71 18.53
C SER A 44 6.52 20.25 18.35
N LYS A 45 7.07 20.16 17.12
CA LYS A 45 8.44 20.59 16.82
C LYS A 45 8.55 21.30 15.47
N SER A 46 8.55 20.55 14.36
CA SER A 46 8.61 21.07 12.99
C SER A 46 8.34 19.98 11.95
N VAL A 47 8.01 20.38 10.73
CA VAL A 47 7.89 19.49 9.56
C VAL A 47 9.19 18.74 9.31
N ASP A 48 10.36 19.42 9.37
CA ASP A 48 11.68 18.79 9.21
C ASP A 48 11.92 17.69 10.24
N HIS A 49 11.48 17.91 11.49
CA HIS A 49 11.60 16.89 12.53
C HIS A 49 10.71 15.67 12.26
N ALA A 50 9.52 15.89 11.74
CA ALA A 50 8.57 14.83 11.40
C ALA A 50 9.04 13.98 10.21
N THR A 51 9.67 14.59 9.19
CA THR A 51 9.97 13.97 7.89
C THR A 51 11.39 13.41 7.76
N ARG A 52 12.37 13.91 8.51
CA ARG A 52 13.80 13.67 8.32
C ARG A 52 14.22 12.20 8.16
N PHE A 53 13.64 11.28 8.93
CA PHE A 53 14.01 9.85 8.85
C PHE A 53 13.50 9.22 7.56
N LEU A 54 12.28 9.56 7.13
CA LEU A 54 11.69 9.08 5.89
C LEU A 54 12.45 9.65 4.68
N ILE A 55 12.76 10.95 4.67
CA ILE A 55 13.58 11.56 3.62
C ILE A 55 14.94 10.86 3.51
N SER A 56 15.58 10.56 4.64
CA SER A 56 16.85 9.83 4.64
C SER A 56 16.72 8.40 4.10
N ALA A 57 15.57 7.77 4.30
CA ALA A 57 15.32 6.40 3.86
C ALA A 57 14.84 6.28 2.39
N GLN A 58 14.40 7.36 1.73
CA GLN A 58 13.83 7.36 0.38
C GLN A 58 14.70 6.69 -0.70
N LYS A 59 16.02 6.71 -0.53
CA LYS A 59 16.95 6.03 -1.45
C LYS A 59 16.86 4.50 -1.39
N LEU A 60 16.32 3.96 -0.30
CA LEU A 60 16.28 2.52 0.00
C LEU A 60 14.85 1.98 0.11
N LEU A 61 13.89 2.83 0.52
CA LEU A 61 12.49 2.49 0.74
C LEU A 61 11.58 3.48 0.00
N ARG A 62 10.58 2.94 -0.69
CA ARG A 62 9.42 3.71 -1.20
C ARG A 62 8.41 3.90 -0.06
N ILE A 63 7.59 4.94 -0.13
CA ILE A 63 6.43 5.07 0.75
C ILE A 63 5.25 4.42 0.06
N GLY A 64 4.66 3.40 0.71
CA GLY A 64 3.54 2.64 0.17
C GLY A 64 2.23 3.42 0.20
N GLY A 65 1.98 4.12 1.32
CA GLY A 65 0.79 4.94 1.49
C GLY A 65 0.62 5.42 2.94
N PHE A 66 -0.50 6.09 3.18
CA PHE A 66 -0.97 6.53 4.50
C PHE A 66 -2.49 6.57 4.55
N ASP A 67 -3.06 6.43 5.75
CA ASP A 67 -4.50 6.54 5.94
C ASP A 67 -4.95 8.01 5.91
N LEU A 68 -6.08 8.28 5.28
CA LEU A 68 -6.65 9.62 5.15
C LEU A 68 -7.01 10.21 6.52
N PRO A 69 -6.38 11.31 6.97
CA PRO A 69 -6.61 11.88 8.29
C PRO A 69 -7.77 12.91 8.28
N VAL A 70 -8.89 12.55 7.68
CA VAL A 70 -10.09 13.38 7.57
C VAL A 70 -11.30 12.56 8.01
N ALA A 71 -12.09 13.04 8.96
CA ALA A 71 -13.34 12.41 9.40
C ALA A 71 -14.47 12.70 8.40
N TRP A 72 -14.29 12.26 7.17
CA TRP A 72 -15.14 12.63 6.02
C TRP A 72 -16.54 11.99 6.05
N THR A 73 -16.77 10.95 6.84
CA THR A 73 -18.10 10.36 7.06
C THR A 73 -18.84 11.04 8.22
N GLY A 74 -18.18 11.95 8.95
CA GLY A 74 -18.74 12.70 10.07
C GLY A 74 -19.66 13.87 9.65
N ASP A 75 -20.02 14.67 10.64
CA ASP A 75 -20.79 15.90 10.40
C ASP A 75 -20.01 16.91 9.54
N GLU A 76 -20.76 17.82 8.93
CA GLU A 76 -20.20 18.80 7.98
C GLU A 76 -19.14 19.72 8.60
N ALA A 77 -19.33 20.12 9.87
CA ALA A 77 -18.40 21.04 10.53
C ALA A 77 -17.03 20.36 10.79
N THR A 78 -17.07 19.12 11.29
CA THR A 78 -15.86 18.30 11.49
C THR A 78 -15.19 18.01 10.16
N TYR A 79 -15.93 17.61 9.15
CA TYR A 79 -15.40 17.36 7.81
C TYR A 79 -14.67 18.58 7.24
N LYS A 80 -15.31 19.77 7.25
CA LYS A 80 -14.70 21.00 6.72
C LYS A 80 -13.48 21.45 7.52
N ALA A 81 -13.50 21.27 8.83
CA ALA A 81 -12.33 21.55 9.67
C ALA A 81 -11.13 20.67 9.25
N ASP A 82 -11.31 19.36 9.16
CA ASP A 82 -10.26 18.43 8.77
C ASP A 82 -9.80 18.65 7.33
N LEU A 83 -10.74 18.89 6.40
CA LEU A 83 -10.43 19.19 4.99
C LEU A 83 -9.55 20.43 4.87
N SER A 84 -9.73 21.43 5.72
CA SER A 84 -8.92 22.67 5.72
C SER A 84 -7.45 22.42 6.08
N LEU A 85 -7.14 21.33 6.79
CA LEU A 85 -5.77 20.93 7.18
C LEU A 85 -5.12 20.02 6.14
N LEU A 86 -5.91 19.38 5.29
CA LEU A 86 -5.43 18.38 4.34
C LEU A 86 -4.35 18.90 3.36
N PRO A 87 -4.37 20.15 2.86
CA PRO A 87 -3.30 20.66 1.98
C PRO A 87 -1.91 20.59 2.63
N ASN A 88 -1.78 21.02 3.88
CA ASN A 88 -0.49 20.99 4.60
C ASN A 88 -0.03 19.55 4.86
N ILE A 89 -0.97 18.64 5.13
CA ILE A 89 -0.69 17.22 5.34
C ILE A 89 -0.25 16.56 4.03
N ALA A 90 -0.90 16.88 2.92
CA ALA A 90 -0.55 16.39 1.59
C ALA A 90 0.84 16.86 1.16
N GLU A 91 1.19 18.13 1.40
CA GLU A 91 2.54 18.65 1.17
C GLU A 91 3.59 17.88 1.97
N MET A 92 3.36 17.68 3.28
CA MET A 92 4.25 16.91 4.15
C MET A 92 4.39 15.45 3.70
N ALA A 93 3.31 14.81 3.28
CA ALA A 93 3.33 13.45 2.74
C ALA A 93 4.08 13.36 1.40
N ALA A 94 3.92 14.34 0.52
CA ALA A 94 4.65 14.42 -0.73
C ALA A 94 6.17 14.61 -0.52
N MET A 95 6.59 15.41 0.48
CA MET A 95 8.02 15.58 0.83
C MET A 95 8.70 14.25 1.16
N VAL A 96 8.00 13.29 1.74
CA VAL A 96 8.53 11.95 2.03
C VAL A 96 8.28 10.95 0.90
N GLY A 97 7.70 11.37 -0.23
CA GLY A 97 7.49 10.55 -1.42
C GLY A 97 6.25 9.66 -1.35
N ALA A 98 5.27 9.97 -0.51
CA ALA A 98 3.99 9.27 -0.49
C ALA A 98 3.17 9.58 -1.75
N GLN A 99 2.65 8.54 -2.39
CA GLN A 99 1.84 8.63 -3.61
C GLN A 99 0.42 8.09 -3.44
N GLY A 100 0.13 7.43 -2.31
CA GLY A 100 -1.18 6.85 -1.99
C GLY A 100 -1.70 7.35 -0.65
N CYS A 101 -2.94 7.86 -0.65
CA CYS A 101 -3.74 8.17 0.54
C CYS A 101 -4.94 7.22 0.55
N ILE A 102 -5.19 6.52 1.64
CA ILE A 102 -6.13 5.40 1.67
C ILE A 102 -7.29 5.72 2.59
N THR A 103 -8.50 5.39 2.17
CA THR A 103 -9.69 5.45 3.02
C THR A 103 -10.64 4.29 2.75
N THR A 104 -11.51 4.00 3.73
CA THR A 104 -12.51 2.94 3.65
C THR A 104 -13.90 3.54 3.41
N VAL A 105 -14.60 3.02 2.42
CA VAL A 105 -16.03 3.26 2.20
C VAL A 105 -16.81 2.34 3.15
N LEU A 106 -17.60 2.93 4.03
CA LEU A 106 -18.39 2.16 4.99
C LEU A 106 -19.55 1.43 4.28
N PRO A 107 -19.84 0.18 4.67
CA PRO A 107 -20.79 -0.67 3.96
C PRO A 107 -22.25 -0.38 4.31
N ALA A 108 -22.52 0.52 5.26
CA ALA A 108 -23.85 0.87 5.71
C ALA A 108 -23.89 2.24 6.39
N SER A 109 -25.09 2.79 6.54
CA SER A 109 -25.38 4.06 7.24
C SER A 109 -26.54 3.87 8.22
N GLU A 110 -26.53 4.64 9.30
CA GLU A 110 -27.65 4.72 10.25
C GLU A 110 -28.68 5.78 9.85
N THR A 111 -28.30 6.72 9.00
CA THR A 111 -29.09 7.94 8.78
C THR A 111 -29.36 8.26 7.31
N LEU A 112 -28.47 7.81 6.40
CA LEU A 112 -28.56 8.19 5.00
C LEU A 112 -28.99 7.00 4.14
N PRO A 113 -30.11 7.11 3.40
CA PRO A 113 -30.46 6.18 2.35
C PRO A 113 -29.37 6.07 1.28
N TYR A 114 -29.35 4.96 0.54
CA TYR A 114 -28.29 4.65 -0.42
C TYR A 114 -27.94 5.81 -1.37
N GLN A 115 -28.97 6.42 -1.97
CA GLN A 115 -28.76 7.47 -2.97
C GLN A 115 -28.14 8.74 -2.37
N ASP A 116 -28.64 9.19 -1.22
CA ASP A 116 -28.12 10.38 -0.54
C ASP A 116 -26.71 10.14 -0.04
N ASN A 117 -26.42 8.92 0.46
CA ASN A 117 -25.12 8.52 0.91
C ASN A 117 -24.12 8.43 -0.28
N PHE A 118 -24.59 7.97 -1.45
CA PHE A 118 -23.77 7.90 -2.64
C PHE A 118 -23.34 9.29 -3.12
N GLU A 119 -24.26 10.25 -3.16
CA GLU A 119 -23.92 11.62 -3.55
C GLU A 119 -22.97 12.29 -2.54
N LEU A 120 -23.20 12.10 -1.24
CA LEU A 120 -22.31 12.60 -0.19
C LEU A 120 -20.88 12.03 -0.37
N HIS A 121 -20.76 10.74 -0.62
CA HIS A 121 -19.47 10.10 -0.86
C HIS A 121 -18.81 10.67 -2.11
N ARG A 122 -19.54 10.75 -3.21
CA ARG A 122 -19.03 11.27 -4.49
C ARG A 122 -18.50 12.69 -4.36
N GLU A 123 -19.23 13.56 -3.66
CA GLU A 123 -18.83 14.95 -3.45
C GLU A 123 -17.61 15.08 -2.54
N ARG A 124 -17.64 14.49 -1.34
CA ARG A 124 -16.54 14.60 -0.37
C ARG A 124 -15.26 13.93 -0.84
N LEU A 125 -15.35 12.74 -1.48
CA LEU A 125 -14.20 12.07 -2.06
C LEU A 125 -13.59 12.91 -3.20
N GLY A 126 -14.42 13.56 -4.02
CA GLY A 126 -13.96 14.47 -5.08
C GLY A 126 -13.24 15.70 -4.52
N GLU A 127 -13.76 16.34 -3.46
CA GLU A 127 -13.10 17.46 -2.80
C GLU A 127 -11.73 17.05 -2.23
N MET A 128 -11.65 15.93 -1.51
CA MET A 128 -10.40 15.44 -0.94
C MET A 128 -9.39 15.02 -2.01
N ALA A 129 -9.83 14.34 -3.04
CA ALA A 129 -8.98 13.95 -4.17
C ALA A 129 -8.43 15.19 -4.89
N GLY A 130 -9.24 16.24 -5.07
CA GLY A 130 -8.83 17.53 -5.63
C GLY A 130 -7.73 18.21 -4.81
N VAL A 131 -7.75 18.08 -3.47
CA VAL A 131 -6.68 18.59 -2.59
C VAL A 131 -5.40 17.76 -2.73
N LEU A 132 -5.51 16.45 -2.89
CA LEU A 132 -4.37 15.54 -2.99
C LEU A 132 -3.66 15.58 -4.36
N ALA A 133 -4.41 15.86 -5.44
CA ALA A 133 -3.92 15.81 -6.82
C ALA A 133 -2.70 16.72 -7.10
N PRO A 134 -2.64 18.01 -6.66
CA PRO A 134 -1.47 18.88 -6.88
C PRO A 134 -0.18 18.34 -6.26
N HIS A 135 -0.28 17.45 -5.28
CA HIS A 135 0.85 16.83 -4.60
C HIS A 135 1.25 15.48 -5.20
N GLY A 136 0.62 15.06 -6.31
CA GLY A 136 0.86 13.77 -6.94
C GLY A 136 0.36 12.57 -6.11
N ILE A 137 -0.56 12.81 -5.17
CA ILE A 137 -1.11 11.78 -4.28
C ILE A 137 -2.45 11.30 -4.83
N ARG A 138 -2.61 9.99 -4.91
CA ARG A 138 -3.85 9.33 -5.33
C ARG A 138 -4.68 8.93 -4.12
N LEU A 139 -5.99 9.11 -4.20
CA LEU A 139 -6.93 8.65 -3.18
C LEU A 139 -7.36 7.22 -3.49
N GLY A 140 -6.96 6.28 -2.64
CA GLY A 140 -7.33 4.86 -2.74
C GLY A 140 -8.55 4.55 -1.88
N LEU A 141 -9.56 3.95 -2.49
CA LEU A 141 -10.78 3.50 -1.82
C LEU A 141 -10.76 2.00 -1.63
N THR A 142 -10.97 1.55 -0.39
CA THR A 142 -11.34 0.18 -0.06
C THR A 142 -12.74 0.13 0.52
N PHE A 143 -13.27 -1.05 0.78
CA PHE A 143 -14.61 -1.27 1.35
C PHE A 143 -14.58 -2.43 2.34
N GLU A 144 -15.65 -2.57 3.11
CA GLU A 144 -15.86 -3.66 4.06
C GLU A 144 -17.03 -4.51 3.59
N SER A 145 -16.80 -5.81 3.36
CA SER A 145 -17.78 -6.73 2.81
C SER A 145 -18.36 -7.72 3.82
N ALA A 146 -17.70 -7.89 4.99
CA ALA A 146 -18.19 -8.81 6.02
C ALA A 146 -19.58 -8.39 6.53
N PRO A 147 -20.50 -9.35 6.78
CA PRO A 147 -21.85 -9.06 7.27
C PRO A 147 -21.87 -8.28 8.58
N GLU A 148 -20.92 -8.52 9.48
CA GLU A 148 -20.83 -7.85 10.79
C GLU A 148 -20.75 -6.31 10.68
N HIS A 149 -20.18 -5.77 9.61
CA HIS A 149 -20.07 -4.31 9.40
C HIS A 149 -21.40 -3.64 9.01
N ARG A 150 -22.42 -4.44 8.64
CA ARG A 150 -23.76 -3.97 8.28
C ARG A 150 -24.81 -4.29 9.31
N GLU A 151 -24.50 -5.21 10.25
CA GLU A 151 -25.46 -5.68 11.25
C GLU A 151 -25.98 -4.51 12.11
N GLY A 152 -27.31 -4.42 12.22
CA GLY A 152 -27.98 -3.39 13.00
C GLY A 152 -27.99 -1.99 12.37
N LYS A 153 -27.51 -1.81 11.15
CA LYS A 153 -27.59 -0.54 10.41
C LYS A 153 -28.88 -0.46 9.60
N GLU A 154 -29.45 0.74 9.46
CA GLU A 154 -30.73 0.94 8.80
C GLU A 154 -30.64 0.86 7.27
N PHE A 155 -29.54 1.37 6.70
CA PHE A 155 -29.36 1.45 5.25
C PHE A 155 -28.05 0.76 4.84
N GLU A 156 -28.15 -0.28 4.02
CA GLU A 156 -26.96 -0.87 3.37
C GLU A 156 -26.41 0.10 2.33
N PHE A 157 -25.09 0.04 2.13
CA PHE A 157 -24.41 0.89 1.16
C PHE A 157 -23.44 0.07 0.30
N VAL A 158 -22.17 0.47 0.15
CA VAL A 158 -21.20 -0.17 -0.71
C VAL A 158 -20.45 -1.26 0.07
N PHE A 159 -20.83 -2.52 -0.12
CA PHE A 159 -20.19 -3.70 0.45
C PHE A 159 -19.78 -4.77 -0.58
N GLN A 160 -19.91 -4.44 -1.86
CA GLN A 160 -19.56 -5.30 -2.99
C GLN A 160 -18.57 -4.62 -3.92
N ALA A 161 -17.81 -5.41 -4.69
CA ALA A 161 -16.77 -4.92 -5.58
C ALA A 161 -17.32 -4.01 -6.69
N GLU A 162 -18.40 -4.39 -7.36
CA GLU A 162 -18.97 -3.63 -8.47
C GLU A 162 -19.51 -2.25 -8.05
N PRO A 163 -20.32 -2.13 -6.98
CA PRO A 163 -20.71 -0.82 -6.44
C PRO A 163 -19.52 0.07 -6.06
N LEU A 164 -18.43 -0.50 -5.50
CA LEU A 164 -17.22 0.28 -5.22
C LEU A 164 -16.59 0.81 -6.50
N LEU A 165 -16.41 -0.04 -7.52
CA LEU A 165 -15.87 0.39 -8.81
C LEU A 165 -16.75 1.45 -9.48
N THR A 166 -18.07 1.34 -9.32
CA THR A 166 -19.01 2.35 -9.80
C THR A 166 -18.81 3.67 -9.07
N LEU A 167 -18.68 3.65 -7.75
CA LEU A 167 -18.41 4.86 -6.97
C LEU A 167 -17.08 5.50 -7.43
N ILE A 168 -15.99 4.73 -7.54
CA ILE A 168 -14.69 5.24 -8.01
C ILE A 168 -14.83 5.95 -9.36
N LYS A 169 -15.52 5.33 -10.32
CA LYS A 169 -15.72 5.89 -11.67
C LYS A 169 -16.54 7.18 -11.70
N THR A 170 -17.38 7.40 -10.69
CA THR A 170 -18.29 8.56 -10.64
C THR A 170 -17.78 9.72 -9.80
N VAL A 171 -16.73 9.52 -8.99
CA VAL A 171 -16.06 10.63 -8.29
C VAL A 171 -15.47 11.60 -9.33
N PRO A 172 -15.74 12.93 -9.21
CA PRO A 172 -15.29 13.91 -10.19
C PRO A 172 -13.79 14.27 -10.02
N ALA A 173 -12.91 13.27 -10.05
CA ALA A 173 -11.46 13.42 -9.91
C ALA A 173 -10.73 12.22 -10.55
N ASP A 174 -9.64 12.49 -11.28
CA ASP A 174 -8.90 11.46 -12.01
C ASP A 174 -7.89 10.69 -11.14
N ASN A 175 -7.61 11.17 -9.93
CA ASN A 175 -6.64 10.57 -9.01
C ASN A 175 -7.30 9.68 -7.94
N VAL A 176 -8.51 9.17 -8.18
CA VAL A 176 -9.18 8.20 -7.31
C VAL A 176 -9.02 6.79 -7.90
N GLY A 177 -8.74 5.81 -7.05
CA GLY A 177 -8.56 4.43 -7.49
C GLY A 177 -8.87 3.41 -6.40
N LEU A 178 -8.69 2.15 -6.74
CA LEU A 178 -8.95 1.00 -5.89
C LEU A 178 -7.79 0.73 -4.93
N VAL A 179 -8.08 0.48 -3.66
CA VAL A 179 -7.23 -0.33 -2.80
C VAL A 179 -7.77 -1.75 -2.85
N LEU A 180 -7.08 -2.61 -3.56
CA LEU A 180 -7.45 -4.02 -3.67
C LEU A 180 -7.13 -4.74 -2.37
N ASP A 181 -8.12 -4.96 -1.52
CA ASP A 181 -8.05 -5.91 -0.42
C ASP A 181 -8.60 -7.26 -0.91
N SER A 182 -7.74 -8.27 -1.08
CA SER A 182 -8.13 -9.55 -1.68
C SER A 182 -9.26 -10.26 -0.91
N TRP A 183 -9.30 -10.09 0.41
CA TRP A 183 -10.32 -10.69 1.26
C TRP A 183 -11.68 -10.01 1.06
N HIS A 184 -11.75 -8.69 1.21
CA HIS A 184 -12.99 -7.95 0.97
C HIS A 184 -13.44 -8.04 -0.49
N TRP A 185 -12.49 -8.06 -1.43
CA TRP A 185 -12.78 -8.28 -2.84
C TRP A 185 -13.50 -9.60 -3.07
N HIS A 186 -12.98 -10.70 -2.53
CA HIS A 186 -13.57 -12.03 -2.67
C HIS A 186 -14.94 -12.13 -1.97
N VAL A 187 -15.04 -11.72 -0.70
CA VAL A 187 -16.29 -11.74 0.08
C VAL A 187 -17.36 -10.83 -0.55
N GLY A 188 -16.95 -9.71 -1.13
CA GLY A 188 -17.80 -8.75 -1.86
C GLY A 188 -18.12 -9.14 -3.31
N GLY A 189 -17.81 -10.38 -3.70
CA GLY A 189 -18.17 -10.93 -5.03
C GLY A 189 -17.27 -10.46 -6.15
N GLY A 190 -16.11 -9.88 -5.87
CA GLY A 190 -15.11 -9.52 -6.88
C GLY A 190 -14.40 -10.74 -7.43
N GLY A 191 -14.23 -10.79 -8.74
CA GLY A 191 -13.56 -11.88 -9.47
C GLY A 191 -12.25 -11.47 -10.13
N ALA A 192 -11.55 -12.51 -10.64
CA ALA A 192 -10.32 -12.32 -11.40
C ALA A 192 -10.56 -11.55 -12.71
N ASP A 193 -11.68 -11.81 -13.38
CA ASP A 193 -12.03 -11.15 -14.66
C ASP A 193 -12.23 -9.64 -14.45
N GLN A 194 -12.96 -9.24 -13.40
CA GLN A 194 -13.15 -7.83 -13.07
C GLN A 194 -11.80 -7.14 -12.72
N LEU A 195 -10.91 -7.86 -12.04
CA LEU A 195 -9.59 -7.33 -11.72
C LEU A 195 -8.74 -7.14 -13.00
N ALA A 196 -8.82 -8.08 -13.93
CA ALA A 196 -8.09 -8.03 -15.20
C ALA A 196 -8.59 -6.94 -16.17
N GLU A 197 -9.81 -6.44 -15.98
CA GLU A 197 -10.36 -5.31 -16.74
C GLU A 197 -9.86 -3.94 -16.26
N LEU A 198 -9.22 -3.87 -15.11
CA LEU A 198 -8.65 -2.62 -14.58
C LEU A 198 -7.35 -2.27 -15.32
N THR A 199 -6.91 -1.03 -15.14
CA THR A 199 -5.58 -0.56 -15.55
C THR A 199 -4.71 -0.35 -14.32
N ALA A 200 -3.39 -0.37 -14.49
CA ALA A 200 -2.45 -0.22 -13.37
C ALA A 200 -2.66 1.09 -12.59
N ASP A 201 -3.01 2.15 -13.28
CA ASP A 201 -3.29 3.48 -12.70
C ASP A 201 -4.62 3.56 -11.95
N GLN A 202 -5.52 2.59 -12.11
CA GLN A 202 -6.73 2.47 -11.30
C GLN A 202 -6.48 1.79 -9.95
N ILE A 203 -5.30 1.20 -9.72
CA ILE A 203 -4.95 0.49 -8.47
C ILE A 203 -3.95 1.32 -7.67
N VAL A 204 -4.34 1.77 -6.47
CA VAL A 204 -3.50 2.60 -5.59
C VAL A 204 -2.63 1.76 -4.69
N SER A 205 -3.19 0.70 -4.10
CA SER A 205 -2.50 -0.20 -3.18
C SER A 205 -3.13 -1.59 -3.20
N VAL A 206 -2.37 -2.59 -2.77
CA VAL A 206 -2.84 -3.99 -2.68
C VAL A 206 -2.58 -4.53 -1.29
N ARG A 207 -3.60 -5.16 -0.72
CA ARG A 207 -3.59 -5.84 0.58
C ARG A 207 -4.00 -7.30 0.38
N LEU A 208 -3.14 -8.23 0.77
CA LEU A 208 -3.38 -9.66 0.57
C LEU A 208 -3.71 -10.36 1.87
N ALA A 209 -4.82 -11.06 1.87
CA ALA A 209 -5.22 -12.04 2.86
C ALA A 209 -5.93 -13.19 2.15
N ASP A 210 -6.16 -14.29 2.87
CA ASP A 210 -6.85 -15.48 2.37
C ASP A 210 -7.98 -15.87 3.35
N ILE A 211 -8.79 -16.86 2.97
CA ILE A 211 -9.94 -17.38 3.73
C ILE A 211 -9.72 -18.89 3.91
N PRO A 212 -9.95 -19.44 5.13
CA PRO A 212 -9.96 -20.89 5.32
C PRO A 212 -11.01 -21.60 4.47
N ASP A 213 -10.72 -22.81 3.99
CA ASP A 213 -11.57 -23.55 3.04
C ASP A 213 -12.95 -23.93 3.59
N ASP A 214 -13.09 -24.02 4.92
CA ASP A 214 -14.30 -24.50 5.59
C ASP A 214 -15.22 -23.38 6.10
N VAL A 215 -14.99 -22.13 5.65
CA VAL A 215 -15.73 -20.95 6.14
C VAL A 215 -16.96 -20.68 5.29
N ASN A 216 -18.09 -20.37 5.99
CA ASN A 216 -19.30 -19.88 5.34
C ASN A 216 -19.22 -18.37 5.09
N LEU A 217 -19.14 -17.95 3.83
CA LEU A 217 -19.05 -16.55 3.44
C LEU A 217 -20.26 -15.70 3.87
N ALA A 218 -21.44 -16.31 4.09
CA ALA A 218 -22.62 -15.59 4.54
C ALA A 218 -22.54 -15.14 6.03
N THR A 219 -21.61 -15.69 6.80
CA THR A 219 -21.42 -15.38 8.23
C THR A 219 -19.96 -15.08 8.58
N ILE A 220 -19.13 -14.84 7.56
CA ILE A 220 -17.72 -14.57 7.73
C ILE A 220 -17.50 -13.20 8.41
N ASP A 221 -16.47 -13.15 9.26
CA ASP A 221 -16.01 -11.92 9.93
C ASP A 221 -14.50 -11.72 9.74
N ASP A 222 -14.01 -10.53 10.09
CA ASP A 222 -12.60 -10.16 9.91
C ASP A 222 -11.62 -11.03 10.72
N SER A 223 -12.08 -11.72 11.76
CA SER A 223 -11.24 -12.64 12.53
C SER A 223 -10.83 -13.88 11.73
N GLN A 224 -11.52 -14.16 10.62
CA GLN A 224 -11.28 -15.28 9.73
C GLN A 224 -10.33 -14.98 8.58
N ARG A 225 -9.75 -13.78 8.56
CA ARG A 225 -8.66 -13.42 7.64
C ARG A 225 -7.40 -14.19 8.02
N VAL A 226 -6.89 -15.01 7.13
CA VAL A 226 -5.62 -15.72 7.30
C VAL A 226 -4.56 -15.19 6.34
N ALA A 227 -3.30 -15.54 6.59
CA ALA A 227 -2.26 -15.17 5.63
C ALA A 227 -2.40 -15.98 4.34
N PRO A 228 -2.02 -15.41 3.18
CA PRO A 228 -2.00 -16.15 1.93
C PRO A 228 -1.21 -17.46 2.04
N GLY A 229 -1.86 -18.56 1.60
CA GLY A 229 -1.33 -19.92 1.70
C GLY A 229 -1.64 -20.64 3.04
N GLU A 230 -2.28 -19.97 4.00
CA GLU A 230 -2.84 -20.61 5.22
C GLU A 230 -4.34 -20.95 5.06
N GLY A 231 -4.99 -20.45 3.97
CA GLY A 231 -6.33 -20.76 3.52
C GLY A 231 -6.28 -21.48 2.17
N GLY A 232 -7.22 -21.23 1.32
CA GLY A 232 -7.26 -21.84 0.00
C GLY A 232 -8.31 -21.23 -0.93
N LEU A 233 -9.21 -20.39 -0.40
CA LEU A 233 -10.30 -19.83 -1.18
C LEU A 233 -9.84 -18.67 -2.08
N ILE A 234 -8.76 -17.96 -1.72
CA ILE A 234 -8.27 -16.83 -2.51
C ILE A 234 -6.94 -17.18 -3.16
N ASP A 235 -6.92 -17.27 -4.48
CA ASP A 235 -5.69 -17.46 -5.24
C ASP A 235 -4.89 -16.15 -5.32
N CYS A 236 -4.16 -15.84 -4.24
CA CYS A 236 -3.29 -14.66 -4.18
C CYS A 236 -2.16 -14.70 -5.22
N VAL A 237 -1.77 -15.87 -5.70
CA VAL A 237 -0.77 -16.02 -6.77
C VAL A 237 -1.34 -15.57 -8.11
N ALA A 238 -2.58 -15.98 -8.42
CA ALA A 238 -3.27 -15.50 -9.62
C ALA A 238 -3.47 -13.97 -9.58
N ILE A 239 -3.85 -13.41 -8.42
CA ILE A 239 -3.95 -11.95 -8.24
C ILE A 239 -2.63 -11.27 -8.57
N LEU A 240 -1.49 -11.74 -8.03
CA LEU A 240 -0.18 -11.18 -8.33
C LEU A 240 0.19 -11.26 -9.81
N LYS A 241 -0.17 -12.33 -10.51
CA LYS A 241 0.06 -12.46 -11.96
C LYS A 241 -0.77 -11.45 -12.75
N ILE A 242 -2.06 -11.32 -12.44
CA ILE A 242 -2.92 -10.30 -13.07
C ILE A 242 -2.32 -8.90 -12.85
N LEU A 243 -1.92 -8.56 -11.64
CA LEU A 243 -1.30 -7.26 -11.35
C LEU A 243 -0.01 -7.03 -12.15
N ALA A 244 0.79 -8.07 -12.35
CA ALA A 244 2.00 -7.99 -13.18
C ALA A 244 1.67 -7.79 -14.66
N ASP A 245 0.67 -8.50 -15.18
CA ASP A 245 0.21 -8.38 -16.56
C ASP A 245 -0.38 -7.00 -16.85
N LEU A 246 -1.04 -6.39 -15.85
CA LEU A 246 -1.51 -5.00 -15.90
C LEU A 246 -0.36 -3.97 -15.85
N GLY A 247 0.87 -4.38 -15.48
CA GLY A 247 1.99 -3.47 -15.27
C GLY A 247 1.93 -2.71 -13.94
N TYR A 248 1.18 -3.20 -12.95
CA TYR A 248 1.14 -2.56 -11.63
C TYR A 248 2.51 -2.56 -10.96
N ASP A 249 3.00 -1.41 -10.55
CA ASP A 249 4.31 -1.23 -9.92
C ASP A 249 4.24 -0.76 -8.44
N GLY A 250 3.03 -0.68 -7.89
CA GLY A 250 2.73 -0.15 -6.56
C GLY A 250 3.01 -1.11 -5.40
N PRO A 251 2.59 -0.70 -4.17
CA PRO A 251 2.80 -1.46 -2.93
C PRO A 251 1.89 -2.67 -2.82
N VAL A 252 2.45 -3.79 -2.33
CA VAL A 252 1.69 -4.99 -1.96
C VAL A 252 2.04 -5.36 -0.52
N SER A 253 1.04 -5.34 0.36
CA SER A 253 1.14 -5.63 1.78
C SER A 253 0.33 -6.88 2.15
N LEU A 254 0.62 -7.48 3.31
CA LEU A 254 -0.27 -8.48 3.91
C LEU A 254 -1.30 -7.82 4.82
N PHE A 255 -2.50 -8.40 4.85
CA PHE A 255 -3.55 -7.99 5.79
C PHE A 255 -4.30 -9.20 6.38
N PRO A 256 -3.62 -10.13 7.04
CA PRO A 256 -4.26 -11.19 7.83
C PRO A 256 -4.84 -10.61 9.12
N CYS A 257 -5.70 -11.37 9.80
CA CYS A 257 -6.15 -11.02 11.16
C CYS A 257 -4.94 -10.85 12.10
N PRO A 258 -4.69 -9.66 12.65
CA PRO A 258 -3.47 -9.40 13.42
C PRO A 258 -3.33 -10.28 14.67
N THR A 259 -4.44 -10.61 15.34
CA THR A 259 -4.44 -11.42 16.56
C THR A 259 -4.00 -12.86 16.30
N ARG A 260 -4.26 -13.38 15.11
CA ARG A 260 -3.85 -14.73 14.68
C ARG A 260 -2.45 -14.72 14.06
N PHE A 261 -2.09 -13.67 13.36
CA PHE A 261 -0.84 -13.60 12.59
C PHE A 261 0.38 -13.25 13.43
N ARG A 262 0.22 -12.37 14.43
CA ARG A 262 1.33 -11.86 15.26
C ARG A 262 2.11 -12.98 15.93
N SER A 263 3.43 -12.85 15.91
CA SER A 263 4.38 -13.62 16.69
C SER A 263 4.66 -12.96 18.04
N ARG A 264 5.48 -13.61 18.88
CA ARG A 264 5.84 -13.09 20.21
C ARG A 264 6.57 -11.74 20.18
N THR A 265 7.27 -11.45 19.10
CA THR A 265 7.97 -10.17 18.91
C THR A 265 7.59 -9.59 17.54
N ARG A 266 7.67 -8.26 17.42
CA ARG A 266 7.41 -7.59 16.14
C ARG A 266 8.41 -8.02 15.05
N ASP A 267 9.69 -8.25 15.41
CA ASP A 267 10.71 -8.76 14.49
C ASP A 267 10.26 -10.07 13.83
N LYS A 268 9.82 -11.04 14.65
CA LYS A 268 9.31 -12.32 14.14
C LYS A 268 8.04 -12.16 13.31
N THR A 269 7.18 -11.20 13.66
CA THR A 269 5.98 -10.89 12.86
C THR A 269 6.38 -10.35 11.49
N VAL A 270 7.30 -9.40 11.44
CA VAL A 270 7.81 -8.81 10.19
C VAL A 270 8.55 -9.85 9.35
N GLN A 271 9.36 -10.69 10.00
CA GLN A 271 10.04 -11.82 9.33
C GLN A 271 9.04 -12.80 8.70
N LYS A 272 7.98 -13.20 9.46
CA LYS A 272 6.91 -14.06 8.95
C LYS A 272 6.22 -13.41 7.76
N ALA A 273 5.85 -12.13 7.86
CA ALA A 273 5.22 -11.39 6.76
C ALA A 273 6.09 -11.36 5.50
N LYS A 274 7.39 -11.09 5.68
CA LYS A 274 8.33 -11.12 4.55
C LYS A 274 8.44 -12.50 3.91
N SER A 275 8.56 -13.56 4.71
CA SER A 275 8.62 -14.95 4.20
C SER A 275 7.35 -15.32 3.43
N THR A 276 6.15 -14.94 3.91
CA THR A 276 4.89 -15.18 3.20
C THR A 276 4.89 -14.47 1.84
N LEU A 277 5.27 -13.20 1.79
CA LEU A 277 5.38 -12.47 0.51
C LEU A 277 6.45 -13.07 -0.41
N ASP A 278 7.58 -13.53 0.13
CA ASP A 278 8.62 -14.17 -0.68
C ASP A 278 8.11 -15.45 -1.34
N THR A 279 7.39 -16.29 -0.59
CA THR A 279 6.77 -17.51 -1.11
C THR A 279 5.76 -17.20 -2.22
N LEU A 280 4.92 -16.17 -2.05
CA LEU A 280 3.96 -15.75 -3.07
C LEU A 280 4.66 -15.25 -4.35
N TRP A 281 5.71 -14.44 -4.20
CA TRP A 281 6.50 -13.94 -5.35
C TRP A 281 7.16 -15.07 -6.10
N GLU A 282 7.71 -16.03 -5.40
CA GLU A 282 8.34 -17.22 -6.01
C GLU A 282 7.30 -18.08 -6.74
N ALA A 283 6.14 -18.34 -6.13
CA ALA A 283 5.05 -19.08 -6.75
C ALA A 283 4.44 -18.36 -7.97
N ALA A 284 4.45 -17.02 -7.97
CA ALA A 284 4.04 -16.21 -9.12
C ALA A 284 5.08 -16.17 -10.25
N GLY A 285 6.30 -16.71 -10.03
CA GLY A 285 7.38 -16.72 -11.02
C GLY A 285 8.22 -15.43 -11.02
N PHE A 286 8.05 -14.56 -10.03
CA PHE A 286 8.86 -13.34 -9.90
C PHE A 286 10.15 -13.66 -9.18
N SER A 287 11.18 -14.14 -9.93
CA SER A 287 12.43 -14.63 -9.35
C SER A 287 13.29 -13.52 -8.71
N ARG A 288 14.21 -13.94 -7.84
CA ARG A 288 15.22 -13.11 -7.14
C ARG A 288 16.24 -12.40 -8.05
N SER A 289 16.15 -12.53 -9.39
CA SER A 289 17.23 -12.26 -10.34
C SER A 289 17.68 -10.81 -10.49
N ALA A 290 16.89 -9.82 -10.08
CA ALA A 290 17.26 -8.42 -10.32
C ALA A 290 18.46 -7.90 -9.49
N ARG A 291 18.84 -8.57 -8.39
CA ARG A 291 19.98 -8.11 -7.54
C ARG A 291 21.32 -8.71 -7.93
N SER A 292 21.33 -9.85 -8.64
CA SER A 292 22.57 -10.51 -9.10
C SER A 292 23.08 -9.93 -10.43
N GLU A 293 22.19 -9.38 -11.26
CA GLU A 293 22.56 -8.82 -12.57
C GLU A 293 23.11 -7.40 -12.45
N GLU A 294 22.52 -6.54 -11.60
CA GLU A 294 23.06 -5.19 -11.35
C GLU A 294 24.42 -5.24 -10.65
N THR A 295 24.60 -6.14 -9.66
CA THR A 295 25.86 -6.27 -8.93
C THR A 295 26.95 -6.95 -9.80
N SER A 296 26.59 -7.82 -10.73
CA SER A 296 27.54 -8.40 -11.67
C SER A 296 27.90 -7.42 -12.78
N ALA A 297 26.97 -6.63 -13.28
CA ALA A 297 27.21 -5.58 -14.28
C ALA A 297 28.11 -4.45 -13.74
N GLU A 298 27.87 -4.00 -12.50
CA GLU A 298 28.74 -3.03 -11.84
C GLU A 298 30.14 -3.58 -11.51
N SER A 299 30.22 -4.86 -11.11
CA SER A 299 31.50 -5.53 -10.86
C SER A 299 32.31 -5.75 -12.15
N ASP A 300 31.68 -6.05 -13.27
CA ASP A 300 32.32 -6.23 -14.56
C ASP A 300 32.71 -4.91 -15.22
N ALA A 301 31.92 -3.85 -15.02
CA ALA A 301 32.27 -2.50 -15.43
C ALA A 301 33.48 -1.96 -14.65
N ALA A 302 33.53 -2.18 -13.33
CA ALA A 302 34.66 -1.77 -12.49
C ALA A 302 35.95 -2.54 -12.82
N LYS A 303 35.86 -3.82 -13.19
CA LYS A 303 37.01 -4.61 -13.65
C LYS A 303 37.52 -4.21 -15.04
N SER A 304 36.62 -3.80 -15.93
CA SER A 304 36.95 -3.29 -17.26
C SER A 304 37.69 -1.96 -17.20
N ASP A 305 37.33 -1.08 -16.29
CA ASP A 305 38.00 0.21 -16.11
C ASP A 305 39.37 0.07 -15.39
N ALA A 306 39.49 -0.85 -14.46
CA ALA A 306 40.77 -1.17 -13.83
C ALA A 306 41.80 -1.77 -14.84
N ALA A 307 41.32 -2.63 -15.73
CA ALA A 307 42.19 -3.25 -16.75
C ALA A 307 42.66 -2.25 -17.84
N LYS A 308 41.87 -1.17 -18.08
CA LYS A 308 42.26 -0.08 -19.00
C LYS A 308 43.29 0.90 -18.39
N SER A 309 43.27 1.08 -17.07
CA SER A 309 44.23 1.94 -16.37
C SER A 309 45.62 1.28 -16.25
N GLU A 310 45.71 -0.03 -16.08
CA GLU A 310 46.99 -0.75 -16.04
C GLU A 310 47.66 -0.90 -17.44
N GLY A 311 46.85 -0.91 -18.52
CA GLY A 311 47.37 -0.95 -19.88
C GLY A 311 47.98 0.38 -20.40
N ALA A 312 47.62 1.53 -19.76
CA ALA A 312 48.11 2.86 -20.15
C ALA A 312 49.44 3.24 -19.49
N GLU A 313 49.85 2.64 -18.39
CA GLU A 313 51.17 2.90 -17.73
C GLU A 313 52.33 2.11 -18.31
N SER A 314 52.06 1.06 -19.10
CA SER A 314 53.13 0.20 -19.67
C SER A 314 53.74 0.71 -20.99
N THR A 315 53.23 1.79 -21.59
CA THR A 315 53.68 2.31 -22.92
C THR A 315 54.51 3.60 -22.88
N VAL A 316 54.87 4.11 -21.71
CA VAL A 316 55.60 5.42 -21.61
C VAL A 316 57.08 5.27 -21.21
N ASN A 317 57.62 4.06 -21.06
CA ASN A 317 59.01 3.86 -20.56
C ASN A 317 59.95 3.10 -21.52
N GLN A 318 59.89 3.37 -22.85
CA GLN A 318 60.92 2.92 -23.82
C GLN A 318 61.16 3.99 -24.88
N ASP A 319 61.72 5.14 -24.51
CA ASP A 319 62.45 6.00 -25.43
C ASP A 319 63.20 7.12 -24.65
N ALA A 320 64.27 6.72 -23.94
CA ALA A 320 65.28 7.70 -23.49
C ALA A 320 66.60 6.97 -23.15
N THR A 321 67.30 6.45 -24.20
CA THR A 321 68.79 6.32 -24.17
C THR A 321 69.25 6.00 -25.58
N ALA A 322 69.64 7.06 -26.31
CA ALA A 322 70.73 7.04 -27.29
C ALA A 322 71.13 8.49 -27.59
#